data_d6b286099700a23990cdb5512f4d0c4e
#
_entry.id   d6b286099700a23990cdb5512f4d0c4e
#
_cell.length_a   1.000
_cell.length_b   1.000
_cell.length_c   1.000
_cell.angle_alpha   90.00
_cell.angle_beta   90.00
_cell.angle_gamma   90.00
#
_symmetry.space_group_name_H-M   'P 1'
#
loop_
_entity.id
_entity.type
_entity.pdbx_description
1 polymer ?
#
loop_
_entity_poly.entity_id
_entity_poly.type
_entity_poly.pdbx_seq_one_letter_code
_entity_poly.pdbx_strand_id
1 'polypeptide(L)' 'MGHRFVIMQDDKLYEYTDYEQIPDQFDHVIEFAPEIPPGPHTDQQHEEIEQWQNKFERLMEIEHASSRKKR' A
#
# COMPACT_ATOMS: atom_id res chain seq x y z
N MET A 1 -5.03 -11.98 -8.64
CA MET A 1 -4.96 -11.37 -9.35
C MET A 1 -4.52 -9.98 -9.13
N GLY A 2 -4.65 -9.00 -9.55
CA GLY A 2 -4.36 -7.71 -9.89
C GLY A 2 -3.72 -6.72 -8.92
N HIS A 3 -3.62 -7.02 -7.66
CA HIS A 3 -2.97 -6.08 -6.73
C HIS A 3 -1.48 -6.02 -6.99
N ARG A 4 -0.95 -4.83 -6.91
CA ARG A 4 0.49 -4.67 -7.03
C ARG A 4 0.96 -3.60 -6.07
N PHE A 5 1.84 -3.98 -5.18
CA PHE A 5 2.43 -3.08 -4.19
C PHE A 5 3.93 -3.19 -4.27
N VAL A 6 4.59 -2.07 -4.46
CA VAL A 6 6.05 -2.04 -4.52
C VAL A 6 6.55 -1.10 -3.46
N ILE A 7 7.45 -1.58 -2.64
CA ILE A 7 8.10 -0.76 -1.62
C ILE A 7 9.61 -0.84 -1.80
N MET A 8 10.29 0.12 -1.22
CA MET A 8 11.75 0.11 -1.19
C MET A 8 12.21 -0.03 0.26
N GLN A 9 13.15 -0.94 0.48
CA GLN A 9 13.73 -1.13 1.79
C GLN A 9 15.21 -1.45 1.61
N ASP A 10 16.07 -0.68 2.28
CA ASP A 10 17.53 -0.86 2.21
C ASP A 10 18.04 -0.79 0.78
N ASP A 11 17.49 0.15 0.00
CA ASP A 11 17.85 0.37 -1.40
C ASP A 11 17.48 -0.77 -2.32
N LYS A 12 16.56 -1.64 -1.87
CA LYS A 12 16.06 -2.74 -2.68
C LYS A 12 14.56 -2.61 -2.87
N LEU A 13 14.10 -2.99 -4.04
CA LEU A 13 12.68 -2.97 -4.34
C LEU A 13 12.06 -4.32 -4.06
N TYR A 14 10.91 -4.31 -3.44
CA TYR A 14 10.15 -5.52 -3.14
C TYR A 14 8.75 -5.36 -3.68
N GLU A 15 8.30 -6.36 -4.39
CA GLU A 15 6.97 -6.37 -4.98
C GLU A 15 6.09 -7.40 -4.28
N TYR A 16 4.89 -6.98 -3.94
CA TYR A 16 3.92 -7.85 -3.28
C TYR A 16 2.60 -7.82 -4.02
N THR A 17 1.86 -8.92 -3.96
CA THR A 17 0.54 -9.00 -4.54
C THR A 17 -0.56 -8.95 -3.49
N ASP A 18 -0.21 -9.05 -2.22
CA ASP A 18 -1.16 -8.95 -1.12
C ASP A 18 -0.71 -7.88 -0.16
N TYR A 19 -1.68 -7.09 0.30
CA TYR A 19 -1.38 -6.04 1.26
C TYR A 19 -0.77 -6.62 2.55
N GLU A 20 -1.24 -7.78 2.96
CA GLU A 20 -0.77 -8.39 4.20
C GLU A 20 0.67 -8.87 4.12
N GLN A 21 1.18 -9.03 2.92
CA GLN A 21 2.58 -9.42 2.74
C GLN A 21 3.54 -8.26 2.96
N ILE A 22 3.03 -7.04 2.92
CA ILE A 22 3.86 -5.86 3.10
C ILE A 22 4.33 -5.79 4.55
N PRO A 23 5.65 -5.62 4.78
CA PRO A 23 6.15 -5.54 6.15
C PRO A 23 5.69 -4.26 6.85
N ASP A 24 5.80 -4.27 8.16
CA ASP A 24 5.42 -3.10 8.96
C ASP A 24 6.44 -1.98 8.91
N GLN A 25 7.57 -2.22 8.29
CA GLN A 25 8.62 -1.21 8.18
C GLN A 25 9.23 -1.27 6.79
N PHE A 26 9.37 -0.12 6.17
CA PHE A 26 10.02 0.03 4.88
C PHE A 26 10.39 1.50 4.72
N ASP A 27 11.23 1.79 3.74
CA ASP A 27 11.69 3.16 3.54
C ASP A 27 10.73 4.01 2.74
N HIS A 28 10.23 3.46 1.64
CA HIS A 28 9.38 4.22 0.72
C HIS A 28 8.35 3.33 0.09
N VAL A 29 7.20 3.91 -0.21
CA VAL A 29 6.21 3.27 -1.05
C VAL A 29 6.47 3.73 -2.48
N ILE A 30 6.78 2.79 -3.34
CA ILE A 30 7.10 3.11 -4.74
C ILE A 30 5.84 3.04 -5.59
N GLU A 31 5.03 2.02 -5.38
CA GLU A 31 3.80 1.87 -6.13
C GLU A 31 2.73 1.26 -5.25
N PHE A 32 1.52 1.81 -5.32
CA PHE A 32 0.39 1.26 -4.60
C PHE A 32 -0.78 1.18 -5.57
N ALA A 33 -0.97 -0.01 -6.12
CA ALA A 33 -1.97 -0.22 -7.16
C ALA A 33 -2.86 -1.41 -6.81
N PRO A 34 -3.85 -1.20 -5.93
CA PRO A 34 -4.80 -2.27 -5.65
C PRO A 34 -5.74 -2.46 -6.83
N GLU A 35 -6.18 -3.69 -7.02
CA GLU A 35 -7.14 -3.98 -8.05
C GLU A 35 -8.53 -3.52 -7.58
N ILE A 36 -9.08 -2.55 -8.28
CA ILE A 36 -10.40 -2.04 -7.98
C ILE A 36 -11.29 -2.36 -9.17
N PRO A 37 -12.43 -3.03 -8.95
CA PRO A 37 -13.28 -3.37 -10.06
C PRO A 37 -13.83 -2.14 -10.75
N PRO A 38 -14.06 -2.20 -12.06
CA PRO A 38 -14.62 -1.07 -12.79
C PRO A 38 -16.04 -0.74 -12.33
N GLY A 39 -16.39 0.54 -12.39
CA GLY A 39 -17.71 0.98 -11.99
C GLY A 39 -18.80 0.49 -12.90
N PRO A 40 -20.10 0.67 -12.52
CA PRO A 40 -20.53 1.31 -11.28
C PRO A 40 -20.28 0.43 -10.07
N HIS A 41 -20.01 1.08 -8.94
CA HIS A 41 -19.68 0.37 -7.72
C HIS A 41 -20.90 0.14 -6.86
N THR A 42 -20.98 -1.03 -6.25
CA THR A 42 -21.99 -1.29 -5.22
C THR A 42 -21.53 -0.70 -3.91
N ASP A 43 -22.43 -0.73 -2.92
CA ASP A 43 -22.06 -0.24 -1.59
C ASP A 43 -20.88 -1.02 -1.02
N GLN A 44 -20.84 -2.32 -1.27
CA GLN A 44 -19.72 -3.14 -0.79
C GLN A 44 -18.43 -2.73 -1.45
N GLN A 45 -18.47 -2.43 -2.72
CA GLN A 45 -17.27 -2.00 -3.43
C GLN A 45 -16.80 -0.65 -2.95
N HIS A 46 -17.74 0.24 -2.58
CA HIS A 46 -17.37 1.52 -1.99
C HIS A 46 -16.63 1.32 -0.67
N GLU A 47 -17.07 0.38 0.14
CA GLU A 47 -16.39 0.10 1.40
C GLU A 47 -14.99 -0.41 1.14
N GLU A 48 -14.82 -1.27 0.15
CA GLU A 48 -13.49 -1.77 -0.18
C GLU A 48 -12.57 -0.65 -0.63
N ILE A 49 -13.10 0.27 -1.44
CA ILE A 49 -12.29 1.40 -1.90
C ILE A 49 -11.87 2.26 -0.71
N GLU A 50 -12.78 2.50 0.22
CA GLU A 50 -12.43 3.25 1.41
C GLU A 50 -11.37 2.54 2.24
N GLN A 51 -11.47 1.22 2.35
CA GLN A 51 -10.46 0.46 3.07
C GLN A 51 -9.08 0.59 2.41
N TRP A 52 -9.04 0.63 1.08
CA TRP A 52 -7.78 0.81 0.39
C TRP A 52 -7.18 2.17 0.66
N GLN A 53 -8.01 3.20 0.75
CA GLN A 53 -7.52 4.52 1.12
C GLN A 53 -6.92 4.51 2.52
N ASN A 54 -7.60 3.86 3.46
CA ASN A 54 -7.08 3.76 4.82
C ASN A 54 -5.78 2.98 4.86
N LYS A 55 -5.69 1.91 4.07
CA LYS A 55 -4.47 1.13 4.01
C LYS A 55 -3.32 1.93 3.43
N PHE A 56 -3.61 2.73 2.41
CA PHE A 56 -2.58 3.57 1.82
C PHE A 56 -2.09 4.60 2.83
N GLU A 57 -3.00 5.19 3.58
CA GLU A 57 -2.61 6.15 4.61
C GLU A 57 -1.73 5.50 5.66
N ARG A 58 -2.04 4.26 6.02
CA ARG A 58 -1.22 3.55 6.98
C ARG A 58 0.19 3.32 6.43
N LEU A 59 0.30 2.96 5.16
CA LEU A 59 1.61 2.80 4.55
C LEU A 59 2.38 4.12 4.52
N MET A 60 1.68 5.22 4.28
CA MET A 60 2.31 6.53 4.32
C MET A 60 2.82 6.87 5.71
N GLU A 61 2.07 6.49 6.74
CA GLU A 61 2.54 6.71 8.11
C GLU A 61 3.80 5.92 8.39
N ILE A 62 3.86 4.69 7.91
CA ILE A 62 5.06 3.87 8.09
C ILE A 62 6.24 4.51 7.36
N GLU A 63 6.01 5.00 6.17
CA GLU A 63 7.06 5.66 5.40
C GLU A 63 7.57 6.89 6.13
N HIS A 64 6.66 7.71 6.66
CA HIS A 64 7.05 8.90 7.38
C HIS A 64 7.83 8.56 8.65
N ALA A 65 7.39 7.54 9.36
CA ALA A 65 8.09 7.13 10.57
C ALA A 65 9.49 6.63 10.25
N SER A 66 9.62 5.89 9.16
CA SER A 66 10.92 5.40 8.74
C SER A 66 11.85 6.55 8.35
N SER A 67 11.30 7.54 7.66
CA SER A 67 12.08 8.71 7.26
C SER A 67 12.57 9.48 8.48
N ARG A 68 11.76 9.56 9.52
CA ARG A 68 12.18 10.24 10.75
C ARG A 68 13.34 9.54 11.42
N LYS A 69 13.32 8.22 11.42
CA LYS A 69 14.35 7.45 12.09
C LYS A 69 15.65 7.47 11.33
N LYS A 70 15.59 7.74 10.06
CA LYS A 70 16.77 7.78 9.23
C LYS A 70 17.43 9.14 9.35
N ARG A 71 18.33 9.28 10.24
CA ARG A 71 19.01 10.56 10.45
C ARG A 71 20.49 10.39 10.47
#